data_65c4e6e6127cd843f591859da1ee71d4
#
_entry.id   65c4e6e6127cd843f591859da1ee71d4
#
_cell.length_a   1.000
_cell.length_b   1.000
_cell.length_c   1.000
_cell.angle_alpha   90.00
_cell.angle_beta   90.00
_cell.angle_gamma   90.00
#
_symmetry.space_group_name_H-M   'P 1'
#
loop_
_entity.id
_entity.type
_entity.pdbx_description
1 polymer ?
#
loop_
_entity_poly.entity_id
_entity_poly.type
_entity_poly.pdbx_seq_one_letter_code
_entity_poly.pdbx_strand_id
1 'polypeptide(L)'
;TRDTRMNSNSSTTLSPPVPQQRIEALDVVRGFALLGIFLMNIEFFNRSITGIGLGMPQGLTGLDWLASWFIAYFVQGKFWTIFSLLFGMGFAVMLTRAEHAGRDFLAPYMRRILGLAVFGAAHYIFLWSGDILFSYAVGAGALLILLYGKWKQIALALAVLVGIGFI
;
A
#
# COMPACT_ATOMS: atom_id res chain seq x y z
N THR A 1 -67.09 25.10 -16.47
CA THR A 1 -66.03 25.00 -15.49
C THR A 1 -65.17 23.83 -15.89
N ARG A 2 -64.01 24.11 -16.54
CA ARG A 2 -63.06 23.14 -17.02
C ARG A 2 -61.93 23.03 -15.97
N ASP A 3 -61.84 21.88 -15.32
CA ASP A 3 -60.72 21.52 -14.46
C ASP A 3 -59.49 21.21 -15.33
N THR A 4 -58.49 22.07 -15.25
CA THR A 4 -57.18 21.86 -15.85
C THR A 4 -56.28 21.21 -14.80
N ARG A 5 -56.21 19.87 -14.79
CA ARG A 5 -55.19 19.14 -13.99
C ARG A 5 -53.83 19.35 -14.65
N MET A 6 -53.00 20.16 -14.04
CA MET A 6 -51.56 20.18 -14.33
C MET A 6 -50.90 18.91 -13.82
N ASN A 7 -50.54 18.07 -14.74
CA ASN A 7 -49.71 16.87 -14.48
C ASN A 7 -48.26 17.32 -14.39
N SER A 8 -47.77 17.54 -13.16
CA SER A 8 -46.37 17.84 -12.89
C SER A 8 -45.60 16.49 -12.84
N ASN A 9 -45.29 15.94 -14.01
CA ASN A 9 -44.26 14.92 -14.12
C ASN A 9 -42.91 15.56 -13.85
N SER A 10 -42.52 15.67 -12.60
CA SER A 10 -41.13 15.87 -12.21
C SER A 10 -40.37 14.57 -12.50
N SER A 11 -39.90 14.43 -13.73
CA SER A 11 -38.87 13.46 -14.07
C SER A 11 -37.62 13.82 -13.27
N THR A 12 -37.44 13.13 -12.15
CA THR A 12 -36.18 13.12 -11.41
C THR A 12 -35.14 12.48 -12.32
N THR A 13 -34.46 13.28 -13.11
CA THR A 13 -33.31 12.88 -13.86
C THR A 13 -32.25 12.50 -12.83
N LEU A 14 -32.14 11.21 -12.54
CA LEU A 14 -31.03 10.66 -11.80
C LEU A 14 -29.75 10.97 -12.60
N SER A 15 -29.07 12.04 -12.20
CA SER A 15 -27.74 12.33 -12.75
C SER A 15 -26.88 11.09 -12.57
N PRO A 16 -26.18 10.63 -13.63
CA PRO A 16 -25.30 9.48 -13.50
C PRO A 16 -24.29 9.78 -12.39
N PRO A 17 -23.94 8.76 -11.58
CA PRO A 17 -22.98 8.95 -10.49
C PRO A 17 -21.70 9.55 -11.08
N VAL A 18 -21.26 10.68 -10.53
CA VAL A 18 -20.03 11.37 -10.94
C VAL A 18 -18.90 10.34 -10.89
N PRO A 19 -18.17 10.10 -11.99
CA PRO A 19 -17.05 9.15 -12.00
C PRO A 19 -16.12 9.53 -10.86
N GLN A 20 -15.83 8.58 -9.97
CA GLN A 20 -14.97 8.79 -8.83
C GLN A 20 -13.61 9.25 -9.37
N GLN A 21 -13.27 10.54 -9.19
CA GLN A 21 -12.06 11.13 -9.72
C GLN A 21 -10.86 10.32 -9.23
N ARG A 22 -10.23 9.64 -10.17
CA ARG A 22 -9.02 8.87 -9.95
C ARG A 22 -7.87 9.86 -9.80
N ILE A 23 -7.06 9.71 -8.77
CA ILE A 23 -5.89 10.57 -8.60
C ILE A 23 -4.76 9.91 -9.40
N GLU A 24 -4.70 10.24 -10.69
CA GLU A 24 -3.73 9.66 -11.64
C GLU A 24 -2.29 9.79 -11.16
N ALA A 25 -1.94 10.92 -10.53
CA ALA A 25 -0.61 11.13 -9.98
C ALA A 25 -0.22 10.06 -8.94
N LEU A 26 -1.15 9.63 -8.08
CA LEU A 26 -0.88 8.55 -7.12
C LEU A 26 -0.63 7.21 -7.80
N ASP A 27 -1.34 6.92 -8.88
CA ASP A 27 -1.18 5.67 -9.62
C ASP A 27 0.15 5.65 -10.38
N VAL A 28 0.57 6.78 -10.95
CA VAL A 28 1.87 6.94 -11.60
C VAL A 28 3.02 6.75 -10.60
N VAL A 29 2.95 7.42 -9.44
CA VAL A 29 4.00 7.28 -8.41
C VAL A 29 4.04 5.87 -7.82
N ARG A 30 2.90 5.19 -7.69
CA ARG A 30 2.86 3.77 -7.30
C ARG A 30 3.54 2.87 -8.32
N GLY A 31 3.27 3.08 -9.61
CA GLY A 31 3.93 2.34 -10.69
C GLY A 31 5.45 2.53 -10.65
N PHE A 32 5.90 3.75 -10.47
CA PHE A 32 7.32 4.08 -10.31
C PHE A 32 7.94 3.42 -9.07
N ALA A 33 7.24 3.46 -7.94
CA ALA A 33 7.69 2.81 -6.71
C ALA A 33 7.81 1.28 -6.87
N LEU A 34 6.84 0.64 -7.56
CA LEU A 34 6.89 -0.80 -7.86
C LEU A 34 8.09 -1.15 -8.75
N LEU A 35 8.40 -0.32 -9.76
CA LEU A 35 9.57 -0.51 -10.60
C LEU A 35 10.87 -0.46 -9.77
N GLY A 36 10.98 0.49 -8.85
CA GLY A 36 12.13 0.60 -7.96
C GLY A 36 12.26 -0.58 -7.00
N ILE A 37 11.14 -1.09 -6.46
CA ILE A 37 11.12 -2.31 -5.64
C ILE A 37 11.54 -3.53 -6.46
N PHE A 38 11.08 -3.62 -7.72
CA PHE A 38 11.50 -4.69 -8.63
C PHE A 38 13.00 -4.68 -8.89
N LEU A 39 13.60 -3.51 -9.18
CA LEU A 39 15.05 -3.36 -9.37
C LEU A 39 15.83 -3.79 -8.13
N MET A 40 15.34 -3.46 -6.95
CA MET A 40 15.95 -3.91 -5.70
C MET A 40 15.85 -5.43 -5.53
N ASN A 41 14.69 -6.02 -5.84
CA ASN A 41 14.47 -7.46 -5.70
C ASN A 41 15.34 -8.28 -6.66
N ILE A 42 15.71 -7.76 -7.82
CA ILE A 42 16.66 -8.44 -8.73
C ILE A 42 17.99 -8.73 -8.01
N GLU A 43 18.47 -7.81 -7.21
CA GLU A 43 19.71 -8.01 -6.43
C GLU A 43 19.54 -9.14 -5.40
N PHE A 44 18.40 -9.23 -4.74
CA PHE A 44 18.10 -10.31 -3.79
C PHE A 44 18.02 -11.70 -4.46
N PHE A 45 17.58 -11.79 -5.70
CA PHE A 45 17.53 -13.06 -6.43
C PHE A 45 18.91 -13.52 -6.90
N ASN A 46 19.86 -12.60 -7.06
CA ASN A 46 21.20 -12.91 -7.57
C ASN A 46 22.26 -13.05 -6.48
N ARG A 47 21.94 -12.76 -5.23
CA ARG A 47 22.88 -12.84 -4.11
C ARG A 47 22.52 -13.95 -3.12
N SER A 48 23.54 -14.51 -2.49
CA SER A 48 23.34 -15.35 -1.30
C SER A 48 22.69 -14.54 -0.17
N ILE A 49 21.74 -15.15 0.55
CA ILE A 49 21.04 -14.55 1.69
C ILE A 49 22.03 -14.02 2.74
N THR A 50 23.18 -14.67 2.90
CA THR A 50 24.25 -14.26 3.83
C THR A 50 24.98 -12.98 3.41
N GLY A 51 24.88 -12.58 2.14
CA GLY A 51 25.48 -11.36 1.61
C GLY A 51 24.54 -10.16 1.56
N ILE A 52 23.25 -10.38 1.87
CA ILE A 52 22.22 -9.33 1.84
C ILE A 52 22.42 -8.44 3.08
N GLY A 53 22.50 -7.13 2.86
CA GLY A 53 22.67 -6.16 3.96
C GLY A 53 24.13 -5.84 4.31
N LEU A 54 25.12 -6.53 3.73
CA LEU A 54 26.54 -6.23 3.93
C LEU A 54 27.07 -5.11 3.01
N GLY A 55 26.19 -4.39 2.34
CA GLY A 55 26.56 -3.33 1.40
C GLY A 55 26.91 -3.86 0.00
N MET A 56 27.70 -3.09 -0.75
CA MET A 56 28.10 -3.47 -2.10
C MET A 56 29.02 -4.70 -2.10
N PRO A 57 28.89 -5.63 -3.07
CA PRO A 57 29.82 -6.74 -3.23
C PRO A 57 31.25 -6.21 -3.43
N GLN A 58 32.20 -6.88 -2.78
CA GLN A 58 33.60 -6.56 -2.99
C GLN A 58 34.09 -7.18 -4.31
N GLY A 59 35.04 -6.52 -4.96
CA GLY A 59 35.67 -7.02 -6.19
C GLY A 59 34.93 -6.68 -7.49
N LEU A 60 33.86 -5.90 -7.45
CA LEU A 60 33.19 -5.41 -8.65
C LEU A 60 34.03 -4.32 -9.35
N THR A 61 34.04 -4.37 -10.68
CA THR A 61 34.77 -3.39 -11.53
C THR A 61 33.89 -2.93 -12.68
N GLY A 62 34.20 -1.75 -13.25
CA GLY A 62 33.53 -1.24 -14.43
C GLY A 62 32.04 -0.97 -14.25
N LEU A 63 31.22 -1.44 -15.18
CA LEU A 63 29.78 -1.21 -15.20
C LEU A 63 29.05 -1.92 -14.04
N ASP A 64 29.53 -3.05 -13.61
CA ASP A 64 28.93 -3.80 -12.50
C ASP A 64 29.08 -3.03 -11.17
N TRP A 65 30.23 -2.40 -10.97
CA TRP A 65 30.43 -1.52 -9.82
C TRP A 65 29.50 -0.32 -9.87
N LEU A 66 29.39 0.34 -11.04
CA LEU A 66 28.53 1.51 -11.23
C LEU A 66 27.05 1.16 -11.01
N ALA A 67 26.59 0.05 -11.55
CA ALA A 67 25.22 -0.43 -11.37
C ALA A 67 24.92 -0.75 -9.88
N SER A 68 25.80 -1.46 -9.22
CA SER A 68 25.64 -1.79 -7.79
C SER A 68 25.67 -0.55 -6.91
N TRP A 69 26.57 0.42 -7.21
CA TRP A 69 26.61 1.70 -6.53
C TRP A 69 25.31 2.49 -6.71
N PHE A 70 24.80 2.56 -7.95
CA PHE A 70 23.53 3.24 -8.24
C PHE A 70 22.37 2.62 -7.47
N ILE A 71 22.26 1.29 -7.48
CA ILE A 71 21.21 0.58 -6.76
C ILE A 71 21.34 0.81 -5.25
N ALA A 72 22.53 0.65 -4.68
CA ALA A 72 22.76 0.82 -3.24
C ALA A 72 22.45 2.24 -2.78
N TYR A 73 22.83 3.26 -3.57
CA TYR A 73 22.68 4.66 -3.17
C TYR A 73 21.32 5.26 -3.50
N PHE A 74 20.77 4.99 -4.68
CA PHE A 74 19.54 5.63 -5.15
C PHE A 74 18.28 4.77 -4.99
N VAL A 75 18.42 3.45 -4.95
CA VAL A 75 17.28 2.54 -4.95
C VAL A 75 17.04 1.94 -3.57
N GLN A 76 18.08 1.44 -2.93
CA GLN A 76 17.96 0.71 -1.67
C GLN A 76 17.35 1.57 -0.55
N GLY A 77 16.30 1.06 0.09
CA GLY A 77 15.60 1.71 1.19
C GLY A 77 14.63 2.84 0.80
N LYS A 78 14.85 3.53 -0.34
CA LYS A 78 14.05 4.71 -0.71
C LYS A 78 12.69 4.33 -1.28
N PHE A 79 12.63 3.33 -2.14
CA PHE A 79 11.38 2.91 -2.77
C PHE A 79 10.43 2.24 -1.79
N TRP A 80 10.93 1.55 -0.78
CA TRP A 80 10.09 1.04 0.30
C TRP A 80 9.42 2.16 1.09
N THR A 81 10.18 3.21 1.40
CA THR A 81 9.64 4.39 2.09
C THR A 81 8.57 5.09 1.25
N ILE A 82 8.82 5.29 -0.05
CA ILE A 82 7.85 5.88 -0.98
C ILE A 82 6.59 5.01 -1.06
N PHE A 83 6.75 3.70 -1.19
CA PHE A 83 5.63 2.78 -1.27
C PHE A 83 4.81 2.75 0.03
N SER A 84 5.46 2.76 1.18
CA SER A 84 4.81 2.85 2.49
C SER A 84 4.01 4.15 2.65
N LEU A 85 4.58 5.28 2.21
CA LEU A 85 3.90 6.57 2.20
C LEU A 85 2.66 6.54 1.31
N LEU A 86 2.79 5.99 0.10
CA LEU A 86 1.67 5.83 -0.84
C LEU A 86 0.58 4.90 -0.31
N PHE A 87 0.96 3.88 0.44
CA PHE A 87 0.02 2.99 1.11
C PHE A 87 -0.79 3.76 2.16
N GLY A 88 -0.12 4.55 3.01
CA GLY A 88 -0.77 5.42 4.00
C GLY A 88 -1.66 6.48 3.37
N MET A 89 -1.20 7.14 2.29
CA MET A 89 -2.03 8.10 1.54
C MET A 89 -3.27 7.42 0.92
N GLY A 90 -3.11 6.21 0.40
CA GLY A 90 -4.24 5.43 -0.13
C GLY A 90 -5.29 5.10 0.95
N PHE A 91 -4.83 4.85 2.17
CA PHE A 91 -5.71 4.69 3.32
C PHE A 91 -6.46 5.98 3.63
N ALA A 92 -5.76 7.11 3.76
CA ALA A 92 -6.35 8.40 4.06
C ALA A 92 -7.40 8.82 3.00
N VAL A 93 -7.07 8.66 1.72
CA VAL A 93 -8.01 8.96 0.62
C VAL A 93 -9.24 8.05 0.68
N MET A 94 -9.07 6.77 1.02
CA MET A 94 -10.19 5.85 1.13
C MET A 94 -11.09 6.20 2.33
N LEU A 95 -10.50 6.57 3.46
CA LEU A 95 -11.21 7.00 4.66
C LEU A 95 -12.02 8.28 4.41
N THR A 96 -11.37 9.34 3.92
CA THR A 96 -12.05 10.63 3.64
C THR A 96 -13.18 10.49 2.62
N ARG A 97 -12.99 9.67 1.59
CA ARG A 97 -14.06 9.40 0.62
C ARG A 97 -15.24 8.65 1.21
N ALA A 98 -14.99 7.70 2.11
CA ALA A 98 -16.06 6.99 2.80
C ALA A 98 -16.85 7.92 3.72
N GLU A 99 -16.16 8.79 4.48
CA GLU A 99 -16.76 9.80 5.33
C GLU A 99 -17.63 10.79 4.54
N HIS A 100 -17.09 11.37 3.45
CA HIS A 100 -17.83 12.28 2.59
C HIS A 100 -19.05 11.64 1.92
N ALA A 101 -18.98 10.35 1.62
CA ALA A 101 -20.08 9.62 1.00
C ALA A 101 -21.08 9.02 2.01
N GLY A 102 -20.84 9.17 3.31
CA GLY A 102 -21.64 8.55 4.37
C GLY A 102 -21.66 7.01 4.28
N ARG A 103 -20.58 6.39 3.76
CA ARG A 103 -20.48 4.95 3.56
C ARG A 103 -19.62 4.31 4.63
N ASP A 104 -19.88 3.02 4.90
CA ASP A 104 -19.00 2.24 5.76
C ASP A 104 -17.60 2.12 5.14
N PHE A 105 -16.60 2.52 5.92
CA PHE A 105 -15.18 2.40 5.57
C PHE A 105 -14.62 1.03 5.95
N LEU A 106 -15.08 0.45 7.07
CA LEU A 106 -14.41 -0.67 7.71
C LEU A 106 -14.49 -1.94 6.86
N ALA A 107 -15.66 -2.27 6.33
CA ALA A 107 -15.86 -3.51 5.57
C ALA A 107 -15.04 -3.58 4.27
N PRO A 108 -15.02 -2.55 3.38
CA PRO A 108 -14.15 -2.55 2.20
C PRO A 108 -12.67 -2.59 2.56
N TYR A 109 -12.26 -1.89 3.62
CA TYR A 109 -10.87 -1.86 4.05
C TYR A 109 -10.41 -3.21 4.63
N MET A 110 -11.24 -3.87 5.45
CA MET A 110 -10.95 -5.22 5.96
C MET A 110 -10.80 -6.25 4.83
N ARG A 111 -11.65 -6.19 3.80
CA ARG A 111 -11.50 -7.06 2.63
C ARG A 111 -10.15 -6.86 1.93
N ARG A 112 -9.68 -5.62 1.85
CA ARG A 112 -8.36 -5.28 1.28
C ARG A 112 -7.23 -5.84 2.13
N ILE A 113 -7.28 -5.67 3.47
CA ILE A 113 -6.27 -6.20 4.40
C ILE A 113 -6.23 -7.73 4.32
N LEU A 114 -7.39 -8.39 4.36
CA LEU A 114 -7.46 -9.85 4.26
C LEU A 114 -6.91 -10.36 2.94
N GLY A 115 -7.25 -9.73 1.82
CA GLY A 115 -6.66 -10.06 0.52
C GLY A 115 -5.14 -9.92 0.55
N LEU A 116 -4.63 -8.81 1.07
CA LEU A 116 -3.19 -8.55 1.16
C LEU A 116 -2.50 -9.56 2.09
N ALA A 117 -3.13 -9.93 3.22
CA ALA A 117 -2.61 -10.91 4.16
C ALA A 117 -2.55 -12.32 3.54
N VAL A 118 -3.60 -12.75 2.82
CA VAL A 118 -3.65 -14.06 2.17
C VAL A 118 -2.60 -14.15 1.06
N PHE A 119 -2.54 -13.16 0.17
CA PHE A 119 -1.55 -13.13 -0.90
C PHE A 119 -0.13 -13.00 -0.36
N GLY A 120 0.09 -12.15 0.65
CA GLY A 120 1.38 -11.98 1.30
C GLY A 120 1.83 -13.25 2.01
N ALA A 121 0.95 -13.92 2.75
CA ALA A 121 1.25 -15.19 3.39
C ALA A 121 1.57 -16.30 2.37
N ALA A 122 0.78 -16.40 1.29
CA ALA A 122 1.05 -17.35 0.22
C ALA A 122 2.39 -17.07 -0.45
N HIS A 123 2.70 -15.81 -0.76
CA HIS A 123 3.98 -15.40 -1.33
C HIS A 123 5.15 -15.70 -0.39
N TYR A 124 5.01 -15.38 0.90
CA TYR A 124 6.01 -15.66 1.93
C TYR A 124 6.32 -17.15 2.07
N ILE A 125 5.28 -18.01 2.04
CA ILE A 125 5.43 -19.46 2.25
C ILE A 125 5.94 -20.18 0.99
N PHE A 126 5.39 -19.82 -0.18
CA PHE A 126 5.60 -20.61 -1.41
C PHE A 126 6.66 -20.04 -2.35
N LEU A 127 6.96 -18.74 -2.27
CA LEU A 127 7.84 -18.07 -3.20
C LEU A 127 9.11 -17.54 -2.53
N TRP A 128 8.98 -16.68 -1.54
CA TRP A 128 10.15 -16.07 -0.94
C TRP A 128 9.84 -15.42 0.43
N SER A 129 10.71 -15.74 1.42
CA SER A 129 10.58 -15.26 2.81
C SER A 129 10.88 -13.76 3.00
N GLY A 130 11.43 -13.08 2.00
CA GLY A 130 11.63 -11.62 2.03
C GLY A 130 10.40 -10.80 1.60
N ASP A 131 9.19 -11.37 1.71
CA ASP A 131 7.96 -10.70 1.31
C ASP A 131 7.60 -9.54 2.23
N ILE A 132 7.31 -8.39 1.61
CA ILE A 132 6.84 -7.18 2.29
C ILE A 132 5.30 -7.05 2.32
N LEU A 133 4.57 -7.84 1.50
CA LEU A 133 3.11 -7.74 1.40
C LEU A 133 2.44 -8.10 2.72
N PHE A 134 2.93 -9.17 3.35
CA PHE A 134 2.42 -9.60 4.66
C PHE A 134 2.68 -8.52 5.73
N SER A 135 3.86 -7.91 5.72
CA SER A 135 4.20 -6.80 6.63
C SER A 135 3.28 -5.60 6.43
N TYR A 136 2.91 -5.28 5.18
CA TYR A 136 1.92 -4.23 4.89
C TYR A 136 0.52 -4.60 5.39
N ALA A 137 0.12 -5.86 5.33
CA ALA A 137 -1.17 -6.30 5.88
C ALA A 137 -1.21 -6.12 7.40
N VAL A 138 -0.12 -6.48 8.09
CA VAL A 138 0.02 -6.26 9.55
C VAL A 138 0.00 -4.77 9.87
N GLY A 139 0.77 -3.95 9.14
CA GLY A 139 0.78 -2.49 9.30
C GLY A 139 -0.60 -1.86 9.08
N ALA A 140 -1.35 -2.34 8.07
CA ALA A 140 -2.70 -1.90 7.80
C ALA A 140 -3.68 -2.25 8.94
N GLY A 141 -3.56 -3.44 9.50
CA GLY A 141 -4.32 -3.86 10.68
C GLY A 141 -3.98 -3.02 11.91
N ALA A 142 -2.69 -2.77 12.14
CA ALA A 142 -2.23 -1.90 13.22
C ALA A 142 -2.77 -0.47 13.08
N LEU A 143 -2.83 0.07 11.86
CA LEU A 143 -3.39 1.39 11.59
C LEU A 143 -4.88 1.46 11.94
N LEU A 144 -5.67 0.41 11.66
CA LEU A 144 -7.06 0.31 12.12
C LEU A 144 -7.17 0.30 13.64
N ILE A 145 -6.31 -0.45 14.32
CA ILE A 145 -6.29 -0.52 15.77
C ILE A 145 -5.93 0.84 16.37
N LEU A 146 -5.02 1.59 15.77
CA LEU A 146 -4.66 2.95 16.19
C LEU A 146 -5.84 3.92 16.07
N LEU A 147 -6.67 3.78 15.03
CA LEU A 147 -7.81 4.67 14.79
C LEU A 147 -9.04 4.32 15.64
N TYR A 148 -9.33 3.04 15.81
CA TYR A 148 -10.57 2.56 16.42
C TYR A 148 -10.36 1.78 17.71
N GLY A 149 -9.11 1.48 18.06
CA GLY A 149 -8.77 0.61 19.18
C GLY A 149 -8.77 1.32 20.54
N LYS A 150 -8.93 0.50 21.58
CA LYS A 150 -8.74 0.94 22.96
C LYS A 150 -7.23 1.02 23.28
N TRP A 151 -6.85 1.76 24.31
CA TRP A 151 -5.46 2.01 24.72
C TRP A 151 -4.55 0.76 24.75
N LYS A 152 -5.04 -0.36 25.29
CA LYS A 152 -4.26 -1.62 25.34
C LYS A 152 -3.98 -2.20 23.96
N GLN A 153 -4.95 -2.08 23.03
CA GLN A 153 -4.80 -2.54 21.65
C GLN A 153 -3.82 -1.65 20.87
N ILE A 154 -3.85 -0.34 21.14
CA ILE A 154 -2.90 0.63 20.57
C ILE A 154 -1.48 0.28 21.01
N ALA A 155 -1.25 0.05 22.30
CA ALA A 155 0.07 -0.32 22.82
C ALA A 155 0.59 -1.63 22.20
N LEU A 156 -0.29 -2.64 22.04
CA LEU A 156 0.05 -3.88 21.37
C LEU A 156 0.41 -3.67 19.89
N ALA A 157 -0.38 -2.88 19.15
CA ALA A 157 -0.11 -2.57 17.75
C ALA A 157 1.25 -1.87 17.57
N LEU A 158 1.58 -0.93 18.43
CA LEU A 158 2.88 -0.25 18.43
C LEU A 158 4.03 -1.22 18.74
N ALA A 159 3.86 -2.11 19.71
CA ALA A 159 4.86 -3.13 20.04
C ALA A 159 5.13 -4.08 18.86
N VAL A 160 4.06 -4.52 18.16
CA VAL A 160 4.18 -5.37 16.97
C VAL A 160 4.90 -4.65 15.84
N LEU A 161 4.56 -3.38 15.57
CA LEU A 161 5.22 -2.57 14.52
C LEU A 161 6.72 -2.39 14.80
N VAL A 162 7.08 -2.12 16.05
CA VAL A 162 8.48 -2.02 16.48
C VAL A 162 9.19 -3.36 16.32
N GLY A 163 8.56 -4.47 16.75
CA GLY A 163 9.13 -5.82 16.62
C GLY A 163 9.42 -6.23 15.18
N ILE A 164 8.52 -5.90 14.23
CA ILE A 164 8.73 -6.18 12.79
C ILE A 164 9.86 -5.31 12.21
N GLY A 165 10.04 -4.10 12.70
CA GLY A 165 11.11 -3.20 12.23
C GLY A 165 12.52 -3.62 12.67
N PHE A 166 12.64 -4.58 13.61
CA PHE A 166 13.93 -5.11 14.11
C PHE A 166 14.31 -6.47 13.50
N ILE A 167 13.46 -7.08 12.69
CA ILE A 167 13.72 -8.34 11.95
C ILE A 167 14.07 -8.02 10.49
#